data_877147a1db1b485f3528752f0a70d036
#
_entry.id   877147a1db1b485f3528752f0a70d036
#
_cell.length_a   1.000
_cell.length_b   1.000
_cell.length_c   1.000
_cell.angle_alpha   90.00
_cell.angle_beta   90.00
_cell.angle_gamma   90.00
#
_symmetry.space_group_name_H-M   'P 1'
#
loop_
_entity.id
_entity.type
_entity.pdbx_description
1 polymer ?
#
loop_
_entity_poly.entity_id
_entity_poly.type
_entity_poly.pdbx_seq_one_letter_code
_entity_poly.pdbx_strand_id
1 'polypeptide(L)'
;CMTDILREIGCRCEKTGSRLVIDAAFVDRTEVPGKYVKAMRSSIILLGALLGRMKEGRCSFPGGCLIGARPVDLHLMVLEKLGAIIEEEDGQYKAEAFNGLKGCEIELSYPSVGATEQAVLAAVLADGVTVIHNAAKEPEISQLCHFLNGMGAVICGMETEHLMVQGVKRLHDSVWKIEGDRIVAGTYSTAVMAAGGNISLKEVNTKQLKLPLELLRKAGANVREEEFSLHISMKDRPKALSVCTGPYPEFPTDLQSPFMAFLACAKGESRIREQVFEDRFGTAAALRKMGADITCKGKDAWVRGVYPLKGARVKALDLRGGAALAVAALGAEGKTVIEDCSHIVRGYEDICRDINALGGKISWMESDKIGRAHV
;
A
#
# COMPACT_ATOMS: atom_id res chain seq x y z
N CYS A 1 8.76 -12.07 2.24
CA CYS A 1 8.30 -11.96 3.64
C CYS A 1 7.00 -12.76 3.85
N MET A 2 5.85 -12.45 3.17
CA MET A 2 4.61 -13.22 3.36
C MET A 2 4.79 -14.71 3.04
N THR A 3 5.44 -15.06 1.93
CA THR A 3 5.75 -16.46 1.60
C THR A 3 6.61 -17.16 2.64
N ASP A 4 7.49 -16.43 3.31
CA ASP A 4 8.32 -17.00 4.38
C ASP A 4 7.50 -17.26 5.64
N ILE A 5 6.58 -16.33 5.97
CA ILE A 5 5.61 -16.55 7.07
C ILE A 5 4.75 -17.79 6.76
N LEU A 6 4.20 -17.88 5.54
CA LEU A 6 3.36 -19.01 5.14
C LEU A 6 4.12 -20.35 5.23
N ARG A 7 5.39 -20.38 4.83
CA ARG A 7 6.23 -21.59 4.98
C ARG A 7 6.46 -21.94 6.46
N GLU A 8 6.71 -20.95 7.30
CA GLU A 8 6.92 -21.16 8.74
C GLU A 8 5.68 -21.74 9.44
N ILE A 9 4.47 -21.40 8.98
CA ILE A 9 3.23 -21.95 9.52
C ILE A 9 2.79 -23.27 8.85
N GLY A 10 3.61 -23.82 7.94
CA GLY A 10 3.39 -25.13 7.34
C GLY A 10 2.91 -25.14 5.87
N CYS A 11 2.72 -23.97 5.22
CA CYS A 11 2.38 -23.95 3.79
C CYS A 11 3.56 -24.34 2.90
N ARG A 12 3.28 -25.01 1.80
CA ARG A 12 4.23 -25.15 0.69
C ARG A 12 4.05 -24.01 -0.29
N CYS A 13 5.13 -23.30 -0.60
CA CYS A 13 5.11 -22.14 -1.50
C CYS A 13 6.15 -22.29 -2.58
N GLU A 14 5.71 -22.33 -3.85
CA GLU A 14 6.58 -22.45 -5.02
C GLU A 14 6.39 -21.25 -5.93
N LYS A 15 7.48 -20.56 -6.28
CA LYS A 15 7.46 -19.40 -7.20
C LYS A 15 8.19 -19.77 -8.49
N THR A 16 7.52 -19.62 -9.63
CA THR A 16 8.08 -19.81 -10.96
C THR A 16 7.71 -18.59 -11.81
N GLY A 17 8.69 -17.76 -12.12
CA GLY A 17 8.46 -16.49 -12.82
C GLY A 17 7.47 -15.60 -12.05
N SER A 18 6.38 -15.22 -12.70
CA SER A 18 5.29 -14.42 -12.09
C SER A 18 4.21 -15.26 -11.38
N ARG A 19 4.32 -16.60 -11.40
CA ARG A 19 3.37 -17.49 -10.77
C ARG A 19 3.84 -17.90 -9.37
N LEU A 20 2.94 -17.80 -8.39
CA LEU A 20 3.10 -18.32 -7.04
C LEU A 20 2.04 -19.40 -6.78
N VAL A 21 2.46 -20.59 -6.40
CA VAL A 21 1.59 -21.69 -5.95
C VAL A 21 1.73 -21.80 -4.44
N ILE A 22 0.61 -21.80 -3.74
CA ILE A 22 0.54 -21.94 -2.28
C ILE A 22 -0.34 -23.14 -1.97
N ASP A 23 0.23 -24.14 -1.32
CA ASP A 23 -0.49 -25.30 -0.77
C ASP A 23 -0.52 -25.16 0.75
N ALA A 24 -1.72 -24.92 1.27
CA ALA A 24 -1.95 -24.75 2.70
C ALA A 24 -2.47 -26.03 3.39
N ALA A 25 -2.47 -27.20 2.72
CA ALA A 25 -3.00 -28.44 3.30
C ALA A 25 -2.29 -28.85 4.61
N PHE A 26 -1.02 -28.48 4.77
CA PHE A 26 -0.15 -28.89 5.86
C PHE A 26 0.07 -27.80 6.92
N VAL A 27 -0.79 -26.78 6.98
CA VAL A 27 -0.71 -25.75 8.05
C VAL A 27 -0.93 -26.44 9.40
N ASP A 28 0.08 -26.38 10.26
CA ASP A 28 0.14 -27.02 11.57
C ASP A 28 0.56 -26.07 12.71
N ARG A 29 0.90 -24.83 12.38
CA ARG A 29 1.31 -23.80 13.35
C ARG A 29 0.39 -22.60 13.27
N THR A 30 0.12 -22.02 14.44
CA THR A 30 -0.81 -20.91 14.62
C THR A 30 -0.10 -19.61 15.04
N GLU A 31 1.24 -19.63 15.15
CA GLU A 31 2.03 -18.46 15.52
C GLU A 31 2.68 -17.81 14.31
N VAL A 32 2.44 -16.51 14.13
CA VAL A 32 3.16 -15.66 13.16
C VAL A 32 4.49 -15.21 13.79
N PRO A 33 5.64 -15.67 13.25
CA PRO A 33 6.93 -15.40 13.88
C PRO A 33 7.26 -13.90 13.97
N GLY A 34 7.64 -13.42 15.16
CA GLY A 34 7.82 -12.00 15.48
C GLY A 34 8.85 -11.28 14.62
N LYS A 35 9.88 -11.99 14.10
CA LYS A 35 10.87 -11.42 13.15
C LYS A 35 10.21 -10.85 11.88
N TYR A 36 9.12 -11.48 11.39
CA TYR A 36 8.39 -11.05 10.21
C TYR A 36 7.36 -9.97 10.50
N VAL A 37 6.75 -10.00 11.69
CA VAL A 37 5.77 -8.99 12.11
C VAL A 37 6.42 -7.61 12.18
N LYS A 38 7.67 -7.53 12.66
CA LYS A 38 8.47 -6.29 12.64
C LYS A 38 8.80 -5.83 11.22
N ALA A 39 9.03 -6.76 10.29
CA ALA A 39 9.36 -6.44 8.89
C ALA A 39 8.11 -6.10 8.06
N MET A 40 6.97 -6.74 8.35
CA MET A 40 5.73 -6.60 7.59
C MET A 40 4.53 -6.51 8.55
N ARG A 41 4.13 -5.27 8.87
CA ARG A 41 3.05 -4.99 9.81
C ARG A 41 1.72 -5.65 9.42
N SER A 42 1.41 -5.72 8.11
CA SER A 42 0.18 -6.34 7.60
C SER A 42 0.07 -7.84 7.90
N SER A 43 1.12 -8.49 8.42
CA SER A 43 1.04 -9.89 8.87
C SER A 43 0.01 -10.13 9.97
N ILE A 44 -0.43 -9.09 10.69
CA ILE A 44 -1.50 -9.19 11.68
C ILE A 44 -2.82 -9.70 11.10
N ILE A 45 -3.10 -9.49 9.80
CA ILE A 45 -4.31 -9.99 9.14
C ILE A 45 -4.39 -11.52 9.14
N LEU A 46 -3.26 -12.21 9.30
CA LEU A 46 -3.23 -13.67 9.40
C LEU A 46 -3.97 -14.19 10.62
N LEU A 47 -4.13 -13.39 11.69
CA LEU A 47 -4.93 -13.80 12.86
C LEU A 47 -6.36 -14.15 12.44
N GLY A 48 -6.99 -13.38 11.54
CA GLY A 48 -8.33 -13.69 11.05
C GLY A 48 -8.40 -15.01 10.29
N ALA A 49 -7.46 -15.25 9.39
CA ALA A 49 -7.38 -16.50 8.64
C ALA A 49 -7.08 -17.70 9.56
N LEU A 50 -6.18 -17.56 10.53
CA LEU A 50 -5.85 -18.60 11.50
C LEU A 50 -7.03 -18.92 12.42
N LEU A 51 -7.70 -17.91 12.96
CA LEU A 51 -8.90 -18.11 13.79
C LEU A 51 -10.02 -18.82 13.04
N GLY A 52 -10.30 -18.40 11.80
CA GLY A 52 -11.33 -19.05 10.98
C GLY A 52 -11.03 -20.51 10.68
N ARG A 53 -9.75 -20.87 10.50
CA ARG A 53 -9.32 -22.22 10.11
C ARG A 53 -8.91 -23.09 11.30
N MET A 54 -8.09 -22.54 12.23
CA MET A 54 -7.43 -23.30 13.30
C MET A 54 -8.08 -23.05 14.67
N LYS A 55 -8.97 -22.04 14.76
CA LYS A 55 -9.61 -21.54 15.98
C LYS A 55 -8.66 -20.90 17.00
N GLU A 56 -7.41 -20.74 16.64
CA GLU A 56 -6.40 -20.05 17.43
C GLU A 56 -5.38 -19.36 16.54
N GLY A 57 -4.74 -18.32 17.04
CA GLY A 57 -3.66 -17.61 16.36
C GLY A 57 -2.85 -16.77 17.32
N ARG A 58 -1.55 -16.64 17.06
CA ARG A 58 -0.65 -15.77 17.82
C ARG A 58 0.11 -14.86 16.85
N CYS A 59 0.27 -13.59 17.24
CA CYS A 59 1.00 -12.61 16.45
C CYS A 59 1.68 -11.61 17.40
N SER A 60 2.97 -11.39 17.21
CA SER A 60 3.68 -10.35 17.97
C SER A 60 3.10 -8.97 17.70
N PHE A 61 3.30 -8.03 18.64
CA PHE A 61 2.90 -6.64 18.43
C PHE A 61 3.60 -6.07 17.21
N PRO A 62 2.85 -5.49 16.26
CA PRO A 62 3.44 -4.84 15.10
C PRO A 62 4.30 -3.67 15.56
N GLY A 63 5.53 -3.57 15.05
CA GLY A 63 6.43 -2.46 15.34
C GLY A 63 5.86 -1.10 14.97
N GLY A 64 6.42 -0.03 15.53
CA GLY A 64 6.07 1.36 15.20
C GLY A 64 6.31 1.68 13.73
N CYS A 65 5.70 2.75 13.24
CA CYS A 65 5.84 3.24 11.88
C CYS A 65 6.24 4.72 11.88
N LEU A 66 7.13 5.12 10.96
CA LEU A 66 7.62 6.50 10.83
C LEU A 66 6.56 7.48 10.28
N ILE A 67 5.43 6.98 9.79
CA ILE A 67 4.35 7.80 9.21
C ILE A 67 3.19 8.09 10.19
N GLY A 68 3.33 7.72 11.44
CA GLY A 68 2.35 7.97 12.52
C GLY A 68 2.01 6.73 13.34
N ALA A 69 1.21 6.93 14.38
CA ALA A 69 0.62 5.86 15.15
C ALA A 69 -0.33 5.06 14.23
N ARG A 70 -0.17 3.76 14.19
CA ARG A 70 -1.04 2.86 13.43
C ARG A 70 -1.57 1.80 14.38
N PRO A 71 -2.53 2.16 15.24
CA PRO A 71 -3.09 1.23 16.20
C PRO A 71 -3.68 0.01 15.48
N VAL A 72 -3.78 -1.10 16.17
CA VAL A 72 -4.38 -2.34 15.68
C VAL A 72 -5.72 -2.64 16.36
N ASP A 73 -6.23 -1.67 17.11
CA ASP A 73 -7.48 -1.70 17.86
C ASP A 73 -8.67 -2.16 16.99
N LEU A 74 -8.80 -1.62 15.78
CA LEU A 74 -9.86 -2.05 14.86
C LEU A 74 -9.68 -3.49 14.41
N HIS A 75 -8.45 -3.99 14.25
CA HIS A 75 -8.19 -5.40 13.93
C HIS A 75 -8.66 -6.32 15.07
N LEU A 76 -8.31 -5.96 16.30
CA LEU A 76 -8.67 -6.75 17.49
C LEU A 76 -10.18 -6.69 17.72
N MET A 77 -10.76 -5.50 17.71
CA MET A 77 -12.21 -5.28 17.86
C MET A 77 -13.03 -6.13 16.89
N VAL A 78 -12.60 -6.23 15.63
CA VAL A 78 -13.27 -7.07 14.62
C VAL A 78 -13.27 -8.54 15.02
N LEU A 79 -12.15 -9.07 15.50
CA LEU A 79 -12.04 -10.46 15.91
C LEU A 79 -12.85 -10.75 17.18
N GLU A 80 -12.83 -9.83 18.15
CA GLU A 80 -13.64 -9.91 19.37
C GLU A 80 -15.15 -9.90 19.06
N LYS A 81 -15.58 -9.05 18.13
CA LYS A 81 -16.99 -9.00 17.65
C LYS A 81 -17.41 -10.33 17.05
N LEU A 82 -16.53 -11.02 16.32
CA LEU A 82 -16.77 -12.35 15.78
C LEU A 82 -16.69 -13.47 16.82
N GLY A 83 -16.39 -13.13 18.10
CA GLY A 83 -16.41 -14.06 19.22
C GLY A 83 -15.05 -14.65 19.58
N ALA A 84 -13.94 -14.08 19.10
CA ALA A 84 -12.60 -14.43 19.57
C ALA A 84 -12.34 -13.84 20.95
N ILE A 85 -11.60 -14.55 21.79
CA ILE A 85 -11.01 -14.07 23.03
C ILE A 85 -9.59 -13.70 22.71
N ILE A 86 -9.18 -12.46 23.04
CA ILE A 86 -7.84 -11.94 22.76
C ILE A 86 -7.17 -11.56 24.07
N GLU A 87 -5.97 -12.10 24.28
CA GLU A 87 -5.11 -11.81 25.42
C GLU A 87 -3.79 -11.21 24.93
N GLU A 88 -3.26 -10.27 25.69
CA GLU A 88 -1.92 -9.72 25.47
C GLU A 88 -0.95 -10.39 26.44
N GLU A 89 -0.04 -11.19 25.92
CA GLU A 89 0.93 -11.95 26.70
C GLU A 89 2.32 -11.86 26.03
N ASP A 90 3.36 -11.57 26.79
CA ASP A 90 4.77 -11.56 26.35
C ASP A 90 5.04 -10.76 25.02
N GLY A 91 4.33 -9.66 24.84
CA GLY A 91 4.47 -8.82 23.63
C GLY A 91 3.82 -9.41 22.38
N GLN A 92 2.86 -10.32 22.57
CA GLN A 92 2.07 -10.94 21.51
C GLN A 92 0.57 -10.80 21.80
N TYR A 93 -0.23 -10.82 20.74
CA TYR A 93 -1.66 -11.09 20.78
C TYR A 93 -1.88 -12.59 20.64
N LYS A 94 -2.51 -13.18 21.63
CA LYS A 94 -3.01 -14.55 21.60
C LYS A 94 -4.51 -14.49 21.41
N ALA A 95 -5.00 -15.05 20.30
CA ALA A 95 -6.41 -15.03 19.95
C ALA A 95 -6.95 -16.46 19.86
N GLU A 96 -8.10 -16.72 20.49
CA GLU A 96 -8.73 -18.04 20.56
C GLU A 96 -10.24 -17.94 20.27
N ALA A 97 -10.78 -18.90 19.52
CA ALA A 97 -12.19 -18.99 19.18
C ALA A 97 -12.68 -20.45 19.38
N PHE A 98 -12.68 -20.92 20.62
CA PHE A 98 -12.97 -22.32 20.98
C PHE A 98 -14.28 -22.87 20.36
N ASN A 99 -15.32 -22.04 20.33
CA ASN A 99 -16.64 -22.39 19.76
C ASN A 99 -16.74 -22.03 18.27
N GLY A 100 -15.63 -21.68 17.61
CA GLY A 100 -15.61 -21.09 16.27
C GLY A 100 -16.07 -19.64 16.27
N LEU A 101 -15.76 -18.93 15.17
CA LEU A 101 -16.22 -17.56 14.95
C LEU A 101 -17.70 -17.56 14.57
N LYS A 102 -18.40 -16.47 14.93
CA LYS A 102 -19.84 -16.29 14.65
C LYS A 102 -20.06 -15.00 13.89
N GLY A 103 -20.92 -15.08 12.86
CA GLY A 103 -21.35 -13.91 12.11
C GLY A 103 -22.06 -12.89 13.00
N CYS A 104 -21.79 -11.62 12.74
CA CYS A 104 -22.32 -10.49 13.52
C CYS A 104 -22.32 -9.19 12.70
N GLU A 105 -22.90 -8.14 13.25
CA GLU A 105 -22.75 -6.78 12.71
C GLU A 105 -21.49 -6.11 13.29
N ILE A 106 -20.66 -5.56 12.41
CA ILE A 106 -19.42 -4.87 12.73
C ILE A 106 -19.50 -3.45 12.18
N GLU A 107 -19.39 -2.45 13.03
CA GLU A 107 -19.29 -1.04 12.64
C GLU A 107 -17.83 -0.59 12.79
N LEU A 108 -17.19 -0.19 11.69
CA LEU A 108 -15.84 0.37 11.71
C LEU A 108 -15.92 1.88 11.93
N SER A 109 -15.26 2.39 12.97
CA SER A 109 -15.20 3.83 13.26
C SER A 109 -14.46 4.63 12.17
N TYR A 110 -13.63 3.94 11.38
CA TYR A 110 -12.89 4.44 10.23
C TYR A 110 -12.83 3.35 9.16
N PRO A 111 -12.95 3.67 7.85
CA PRO A 111 -12.86 2.68 6.77
C PRO A 111 -11.41 2.17 6.62
N SER A 112 -10.98 1.37 7.58
CA SER A 112 -9.63 0.79 7.62
C SER A 112 -9.53 -0.38 6.67
N VAL A 113 -8.59 -0.30 5.71
CA VAL A 113 -8.29 -1.40 4.77
C VAL A 113 -7.93 -2.67 5.55
N GLY A 114 -6.96 -2.60 6.46
CA GLY A 114 -6.50 -3.77 7.20
C GLY A 114 -7.56 -4.38 8.11
N ALA A 115 -8.40 -3.56 8.77
CA ALA A 115 -9.50 -4.08 9.57
C ALA A 115 -10.60 -4.73 8.71
N THR A 116 -10.88 -4.18 7.52
CA THR A 116 -11.81 -4.78 6.56
C THR A 116 -11.27 -6.12 6.03
N GLU A 117 -9.98 -6.19 5.65
CA GLU A 117 -9.33 -7.46 5.27
C GLU A 117 -9.42 -8.50 6.40
N GLN A 118 -9.12 -8.08 7.63
CA GLN A 118 -9.21 -8.91 8.82
C GLN A 118 -10.62 -9.48 9.02
N ALA A 119 -11.64 -8.61 8.92
CA ALA A 119 -13.04 -8.98 9.06
C ALA A 119 -13.45 -10.00 8.00
N VAL A 120 -13.13 -9.75 6.74
CA VAL A 120 -13.44 -10.65 5.62
C VAL A 120 -12.76 -12.00 5.82
N LEU A 121 -11.45 -12.04 6.09
CA LEU A 121 -10.70 -13.28 6.27
C LEU A 121 -11.21 -14.13 7.45
N ALA A 122 -11.64 -13.49 8.52
CA ALA A 122 -12.22 -14.18 9.67
C ALA A 122 -13.66 -14.67 9.40
N ALA A 123 -14.47 -13.82 8.77
CA ALA A 123 -15.90 -14.07 8.56
C ALA A 123 -16.20 -15.16 7.53
N VAL A 124 -15.32 -15.39 6.54
CA VAL A 124 -15.58 -16.40 5.49
C VAL A 124 -15.74 -17.83 6.02
N LEU A 125 -15.21 -18.14 7.20
CA LEU A 125 -15.36 -19.44 7.87
C LEU A 125 -16.13 -19.32 9.20
N ALA A 126 -16.73 -18.16 9.52
CA ALA A 126 -17.58 -17.99 10.69
C ALA A 126 -18.95 -18.65 10.49
N ASP A 127 -19.63 -19.01 11.57
CA ASP A 127 -20.99 -19.53 11.52
C ASP A 127 -22.00 -18.37 11.41
N GLY A 128 -22.80 -18.34 10.34
CA GLY A 128 -23.80 -17.30 10.10
C GLY A 128 -23.36 -16.22 9.12
N VAL A 129 -23.98 -15.05 9.22
CA VAL A 129 -23.74 -13.88 8.35
C VAL A 129 -23.03 -12.79 9.12
N THR A 130 -21.99 -12.22 8.53
CA THR A 130 -21.33 -11.00 9.02
C THR A 130 -21.66 -9.83 8.11
N VAL A 131 -22.07 -8.69 8.68
CA VAL A 131 -22.26 -7.43 7.96
C VAL A 131 -21.23 -6.43 8.50
N ILE A 132 -20.42 -5.92 7.60
CA ILE A 132 -19.38 -4.93 7.94
C ILE A 132 -19.84 -3.58 7.42
N HIS A 133 -20.15 -2.66 8.33
CA HIS A 133 -20.51 -1.28 8.04
C HIS A 133 -19.27 -0.39 8.02
N ASN A 134 -19.30 0.66 7.20
CA ASN A 134 -18.18 1.55 6.96
C ASN A 134 -16.90 0.80 6.52
N ALA A 135 -17.09 -0.24 5.70
CA ALA A 135 -16.00 -1.03 5.13
C ALA A 135 -15.14 -0.18 4.18
N ALA A 136 -13.84 -0.48 4.11
CA ALA A 136 -12.96 0.11 3.13
C ALA A 136 -13.37 -0.29 1.70
N LYS A 137 -13.30 0.67 0.77
CA LYS A 137 -13.71 0.50 -0.64
C LYS A 137 -12.54 0.40 -1.60
N GLU A 138 -11.34 0.30 -1.09
CA GLU A 138 -10.13 0.17 -1.88
C GLU A 138 -10.24 -1.03 -2.84
N PRO A 139 -9.74 -0.89 -4.09
CA PRO A 139 -9.81 -1.96 -5.08
C PRO A 139 -9.22 -3.29 -4.61
N GLU A 140 -8.24 -3.22 -3.72
CA GLU A 140 -7.58 -4.38 -3.10
C GLU A 140 -8.57 -5.22 -2.26
N ILE A 141 -9.54 -4.57 -1.61
CA ILE A 141 -10.63 -5.26 -0.88
C ILE A 141 -11.52 -6.01 -1.87
N SER A 142 -11.92 -5.37 -2.96
CA SER A 142 -12.74 -6.01 -4.00
C SER A 142 -12.02 -7.20 -4.61
N GLN A 143 -10.71 -7.09 -4.90
CA GLN A 143 -9.91 -8.20 -5.42
C GLN A 143 -9.84 -9.37 -4.41
N LEU A 144 -9.64 -9.10 -3.11
CA LEU A 144 -9.65 -10.10 -2.06
C LEU A 144 -11.01 -10.83 -2.02
N CYS A 145 -12.11 -10.07 -2.04
CA CYS A 145 -13.46 -10.65 -2.03
C CYS A 145 -13.74 -11.51 -3.27
N HIS A 146 -13.35 -11.05 -4.45
CA HIS A 146 -13.49 -11.84 -5.68
C HIS A 146 -12.64 -13.11 -5.66
N PHE A 147 -11.40 -13.04 -5.16
CA PHE A 147 -10.56 -14.21 -4.98
C PHE A 147 -11.21 -15.23 -4.05
N LEU A 148 -11.70 -14.79 -2.88
CA LEU A 148 -12.39 -15.65 -1.92
C LEU A 148 -13.69 -16.23 -2.49
N ASN A 149 -14.48 -15.46 -3.23
CA ASN A 149 -15.65 -15.96 -3.93
C ASN A 149 -15.28 -17.03 -4.96
N GLY A 150 -14.14 -16.86 -5.66
CA GLY A 150 -13.54 -17.88 -6.53
C GLY A 150 -13.11 -19.15 -5.78
N MET A 151 -12.95 -19.10 -4.46
CA MET A 151 -12.70 -20.24 -3.57
C MET A 151 -13.96 -20.81 -2.93
N GLY A 152 -15.13 -20.30 -3.28
CA GLY A 152 -16.43 -20.75 -2.78
C GLY A 152 -16.96 -19.98 -1.56
N ALA A 153 -16.36 -18.84 -1.20
CA ALA A 153 -16.95 -17.89 -0.26
C ALA A 153 -18.20 -17.24 -0.87
N VAL A 154 -19.03 -16.63 -0.02
CA VAL A 154 -20.22 -15.88 -0.42
C VAL A 154 -20.11 -14.46 0.15
N ILE A 155 -19.55 -13.56 -0.65
CA ILE A 155 -19.30 -12.15 -0.26
C ILE A 155 -19.99 -11.25 -1.28
N CYS A 156 -20.74 -10.25 -0.82
CA CYS A 156 -21.35 -9.22 -1.65
C CYS A 156 -21.22 -7.83 -1.01
N GLY A 157 -21.58 -6.79 -1.78
CA GLY A 157 -21.46 -5.39 -1.33
C GLY A 157 -20.08 -4.78 -1.56
N MET A 158 -19.20 -5.41 -2.37
CA MET A 158 -17.91 -4.82 -2.75
C MET A 158 -18.11 -3.42 -3.33
N GLU A 159 -17.12 -2.54 -3.11
CA GLU A 159 -17.13 -1.11 -3.53
C GLU A 159 -18.20 -0.24 -2.83
N THR A 160 -18.95 -0.80 -1.88
CA THR A 160 -19.88 -0.06 -1.04
C THR A 160 -19.38 0.05 0.40
N GLU A 161 -20.09 0.79 1.23
CA GLU A 161 -19.79 0.91 2.66
C GLU A 161 -20.27 -0.31 3.47
N HIS A 162 -20.98 -1.24 2.83
CA HIS A 162 -21.57 -2.39 3.49
C HIS A 162 -21.14 -3.69 2.80
N LEU A 163 -20.21 -4.41 3.41
CA LEU A 163 -19.85 -5.75 2.97
C LEU A 163 -20.65 -6.78 3.76
N MET A 164 -21.21 -7.74 3.05
CA MET A 164 -21.87 -8.90 3.66
C MET A 164 -21.07 -10.15 3.32
N VAL A 165 -20.75 -10.95 4.34
CA VAL A 165 -20.02 -12.21 4.24
C VAL A 165 -20.89 -13.31 4.85
N GLN A 166 -21.35 -14.25 4.03
CA GLN A 166 -21.96 -15.49 4.50
C GLN A 166 -20.85 -16.50 4.75
N GLY A 167 -20.72 -16.94 5.99
CA GLY A 167 -19.73 -17.96 6.35
C GLY A 167 -20.01 -19.30 5.69
N VAL A 168 -18.95 -19.99 5.30
CA VAL A 168 -19.01 -21.31 4.63
C VAL A 168 -18.22 -22.35 5.43
N LYS A 169 -18.57 -23.62 5.30
CA LYS A 169 -17.89 -24.69 6.05
C LYS A 169 -16.44 -24.92 5.59
N ARG A 170 -16.14 -24.64 4.32
CA ARG A 170 -14.81 -24.82 3.72
C ARG A 170 -14.67 -24.00 2.46
N LEU A 171 -13.46 -23.61 2.16
CA LEU A 171 -13.04 -23.06 0.87
C LEU A 171 -12.41 -24.16 0.02
N HIS A 172 -12.34 -23.96 -1.29
CA HIS A 172 -11.67 -24.86 -2.24
C HIS A 172 -10.54 -24.14 -2.98
N ASP A 173 -9.80 -24.85 -3.79
CA ASP A 173 -8.68 -24.31 -4.58
C ASP A 173 -9.19 -23.29 -5.61
N SER A 174 -8.36 -22.30 -5.91
CA SER A 174 -8.63 -21.28 -6.91
C SER A 174 -7.35 -20.81 -7.59
N VAL A 175 -7.49 -20.26 -8.77
CA VAL A 175 -6.42 -19.56 -9.50
C VAL A 175 -6.86 -18.12 -9.70
N TRP A 176 -5.99 -17.17 -9.32
CA TRP A 176 -6.26 -15.75 -9.39
C TRP A 176 -5.15 -15.00 -10.12
N LYS A 177 -5.51 -14.09 -11.02
CA LYS A 177 -4.57 -13.14 -11.60
C LYS A 177 -4.67 -11.84 -10.83
N ILE A 178 -3.60 -11.49 -10.11
CA ILE A 178 -3.51 -10.20 -9.40
C ILE A 178 -3.40 -9.07 -10.44
N GLU A 179 -4.18 -8.01 -10.26
CA GLU A 179 -4.11 -6.82 -11.11
C GLU A 179 -2.80 -6.04 -10.88
N GLY A 180 -2.44 -5.17 -11.83
CA GLY A 180 -1.29 -4.28 -11.69
C GLY A 180 -1.45 -3.30 -10.52
N ASP A 181 -0.35 -3.00 -9.85
CA ASP A 181 -0.34 -2.08 -8.70
C ASP A 181 -0.61 -0.63 -9.14
N ARG A 182 -1.79 -0.11 -8.77
CA ARG A 182 -2.21 1.26 -9.07
C ARG A 182 -1.30 2.33 -8.46
N ILE A 183 -0.68 2.05 -7.30
CA ILE A 183 0.21 3.02 -6.64
C ILE A 183 1.56 3.08 -7.37
N VAL A 184 2.07 1.94 -7.83
CA VAL A 184 3.26 1.90 -8.70
C VAL A 184 2.99 2.65 -10.01
N ALA A 185 1.85 2.41 -10.66
CA ALA A 185 1.46 3.13 -11.88
C ALA A 185 1.33 4.64 -11.64
N GLY A 186 0.71 5.06 -10.54
CA GLY A 186 0.63 6.46 -10.12
C GLY A 186 2.01 7.07 -9.87
N THR A 187 2.92 6.35 -9.25
CA THR A 187 4.28 6.81 -8.99
C THR A 187 5.06 7.05 -10.28
N TYR A 188 5.04 6.11 -11.23
CA TYR A 188 5.71 6.32 -12.54
C TYR A 188 5.04 7.43 -13.36
N SER A 189 3.73 7.63 -13.19
CA SER A 189 3.03 8.78 -13.77
C SER A 189 3.58 10.11 -13.21
N THR A 190 3.88 10.19 -11.92
CA THR A 190 4.51 11.39 -11.32
C THR A 190 5.96 11.60 -11.77
N ALA A 191 6.68 10.53 -12.15
CA ALA A 191 8.02 10.66 -12.73
C ALA A 191 8.00 11.43 -14.05
N VAL A 192 6.99 11.17 -14.92
CA VAL A 192 6.78 11.94 -16.14
C VAL A 192 6.46 13.40 -15.86
N MET A 193 5.72 13.68 -14.78
CA MET A 193 5.43 15.06 -14.36
C MET A 193 6.68 15.82 -13.95
N ALA A 194 7.62 15.14 -13.27
CA ALA A 194 8.87 15.75 -12.78
C ALA A 194 9.92 15.91 -13.90
N ALA A 195 10.08 14.90 -14.75
CA ALA A 195 11.16 14.83 -15.73
C ALA A 195 10.73 15.22 -17.16
N GLY A 196 9.43 15.29 -17.44
CA GLY A 196 8.91 15.38 -18.81
C GLY A 196 8.93 14.03 -19.53
N GLY A 197 8.60 14.05 -20.82
CA GLY A 197 8.61 12.85 -21.67
C GLY A 197 7.26 12.18 -21.85
N ASN A 198 7.27 10.92 -22.26
CA ASN A 198 6.06 10.12 -22.44
C ASN A 198 6.33 8.65 -22.06
N ILE A 199 5.36 8.00 -21.45
CA ILE A 199 5.41 6.59 -21.09
C ILE A 199 4.09 5.89 -21.38
N SER A 200 4.15 4.57 -21.54
CA SER A 200 3.00 3.67 -21.60
C SER A 200 3.15 2.62 -20.49
N LEU A 201 2.15 2.56 -19.61
CA LEU A 201 2.06 1.57 -18.55
C LEU A 201 1.00 0.54 -18.92
N LYS A 202 1.36 -0.73 -18.92
CA LYS A 202 0.48 -1.86 -19.26
C LYS A 202 -0.04 -2.54 -17.99
N GLU A 203 -1.14 -3.28 -18.15
CA GLU A 203 -1.82 -4.00 -17.07
C GLU A 203 -2.28 -3.08 -15.91
N VAL A 204 -2.65 -1.84 -16.24
CA VAL A 204 -3.15 -0.83 -15.29
C VAL A 204 -4.66 -0.70 -15.44
N ASN A 205 -5.39 -0.97 -14.37
CA ASN A 205 -6.81 -0.65 -14.30
C ASN A 205 -6.98 0.84 -13.96
N THR A 206 -7.16 1.67 -14.99
CA THR A 206 -7.21 3.14 -14.85
C THR A 206 -8.39 3.63 -14.02
N LYS A 207 -9.49 2.85 -13.95
CA LYS A 207 -10.67 3.18 -13.12
C LYS A 207 -10.30 3.31 -11.64
N GLN A 208 -9.28 2.58 -11.17
CA GLN A 208 -8.79 2.63 -9.80
C GLN A 208 -7.93 3.88 -9.50
N LEU A 209 -7.58 4.65 -10.51
CA LEU A 209 -6.74 5.86 -10.44
C LEU A 209 -7.48 7.14 -10.84
N LYS A 210 -8.79 7.13 -10.91
CA LYS A 210 -9.60 8.23 -11.47
C LYS A 210 -9.17 9.61 -10.95
N LEU A 211 -9.21 9.82 -9.63
CA LEU A 211 -8.85 11.11 -9.04
C LEU A 211 -7.37 11.50 -9.25
N PRO A 212 -6.37 10.61 -9.02
CA PRO A 212 -4.99 10.89 -9.39
C PRO A 212 -4.81 11.31 -10.84
N LEU A 213 -5.42 10.61 -11.82
CA LEU A 213 -5.32 10.93 -13.25
C LEU A 213 -5.99 12.26 -13.60
N GLU A 214 -7.12 12.59 -12.98
CA GLU A 214 -7.76 13.90 -13.10
C GLU A 214 -6.84 15.03 -12.62
N LEU A 215 -6.15 14.83 -11.50
CA LEU A 215 -5.19 15.80 -10.96
C LEU A 215 -3.97 15.96 -11.87
N LEU A 216 -3.44 14.88 -12.45
CA LEU A 216 -2.36 14.96 -13.42
C LEU A 216 -2.76 15.74 -14.69
N ARG A 217 -4.00 15.55 -15.19
CA ARG A 217 -4.55 16.37 -16.29
C ARG A 217 -4.65 17.85 -15.92
N LYS A 218 -5.13 18.15 -14.71
CA LYS A 218 -5.19 19.54 -14.19
C LYS A 218 -3.80 20.18 -14.08
N ALA A 219 -2.79 19.38 -13.74
CA ALA A 219 -1.39 19.84 -13.73
C ALA A 219 -0.80 20.02 -15.13
N GLY A 220 -1.47 19.59 -16.19
CA GLY A 220 -1.08 19.80 -17.59
C GLY A 220 -0.62 18.54 -18.33
N ALA A 221 -0.71 17.36 -17.73
CA ALA A 221 -0.39 16.12 -18.42
C ALA A 221 -1.43 15.80 -19.52
N ASN A 222 -0.96 15.24 -20.63
CA ASN A 222 -1.82 14.54 -21.55
C ASN A 222 -1.92 13.07 -21.09
N VAL A 223 -3.15 12.66 -20.71
CA VAL A 223 -3.43 11.34 -20.17
C VAL A 223 -4.46 10.66 -21.06
N ARG A 224 -4.09 9.55 -21.69
CA ARG A 224 -4.96 8.69 -22.48
C ARG A 224 -5.10 7.35 -21.77
N GLU A 225 -6.33 6.97 -21.51
CA GLU A 225 -6.72 5.72 -20.87
C GLU A 225 -7.21 4.74 -21.93
N GLU A 226 -6.74 3.51 -21.84
CA GLU A 226 -7.23 2.35 -22.57
C GLU A 226 -7.60 1.27 -21.53
N GLU A 227 -8.27 0.20 -21.95
CA GLU A 227 -8.88 -0.77 -21.03
C GLU A 227 -7.93 -1.28 -19.93
N PHE A 228 -6.67 -1.61 -20.30
CA PHE A 228 -5.63 -2.05 -19.37
C PHE A 228 -4.30 -1.35 -19.63
N SER A 229 -4.34 -0.13 -20.15
CA SER A 229 -3.14 0.65 -20.43
C SER A 229 -3.35 2.12 -20.11
N LEU A 230 -2.30 2.74 -19.59
CA LEU A 230 -2.24 4.16 -19.30
C LEU A 230 -1.10 4.79 -20.10
N HIS A 231 -1.44 5.76 -20.96
CA HIS A 231 -0.45 6.57 -21.65
C HIS A 231 -0.43 7.96 -21.02
N ILE A 232 0.74 8.41 -20.63
CA ILE A 232 0.91 9.73 -20.03
C ILE A 232 2.11 10.45 -20.62
N SER A 233 1.92 11.74 -20.92
CA SER A 233 3.01 12.59 -21.41
C SER A 233 2.94 13.99 -20.83
N MET A 234 4.12 14.60 -20.63
CA MET A 234 4.30 15.96 -20.17
C MET A 234 5.42 16.63 -20.94
N LYS A 235 5.16 17.82 -21.48
CA LYS A 235 6.17 18.62 -22.21
C LYS A 235 6.64 19.80 -21.41
N ASP A 236 5.71 20.47 -20.78
CA ASP A 236 5.95 21.69 -20.03
C ASP A 236 6.10 21.42 -18.53
N ARG A 237 6.62 22.42 -17.82
CA ARG A 237 6.63 22.42 -16.35
C ARG A 237 5.22 22.31 -15.80
N PRO A 238 4.92 21.37 -14.86
CA PRO A 238 3.56 21.16 -14.36
C PRO A 238 3.00 22.38 -13.62
N LYS A 239 1.68 22.49 -13.59
CA LYS A 239 0.95 23.50 -12.82
C LYS A 239 0.76 23.07 -11.38
N ALA A 240 0.71 24.04 -10.47
CA ALA A 240 0.40 23.80 -9.07
C ALA A 240 -1.02 23.25 -8.86
N LEU A 241 -1.19 22.48 -7.80
CA LEU A 241 -2.43 21.80 -7.42
C LEU A 241 -2.76 21.94 -5.94
N SER A 242 -4.04 21.79 -5.61
CA SER A 242 -4.47 21.42 -4.26
C SER A 242 -4.86 19.95 -4.23
N VAL A 243 -4.24 19.21 -3.30
CA VAL A 243 -4.44 17.76 -3.12
C VAL A 243 -4.88 17.51 -1.68
N CYS A 244 -5.90 16.67 -1.49
CA CYS A 244 -6.36 16.25 -0.17
C CYS A 244 -6.45 14.73 -0.15
N THR A 245 -5.73 14.06 0.77
CA THR A 245 -5.78 12.62 0.90
C THR A 245 -7.01 12.16 1.64
N GLY A 246 -7.46 10.94 1.38
CA GLY A 246 -8.59 10.31 2.06
C GLY A 246 -8.73 8.84 1.68
N PRO A 247 -9.66 8.13 2.33
CA PRO A 247 -10.03 6.76 1.93
C PRO A 247 -10.56 6.72 0.50
N TYR A 248 -10.38 5.61 -0.18
CA TYR A 248 -10.89 5.44 -1.54
C TYR A 248 -12.43 5.70 -1.62
N PRO A 249 -12.93 6.42 -2.65
CA PRO A 249 -12.27 6.82 -3.90
C PRO A 249 -11.55 8.18 -3.85
N GLU A 250 -11.31 8.72 -2.66
CA GLU A 250 -10.52 9.94 -2.48
C GLU A 250 -9.05 9.72 -2.90
N PHE A 251 -8.24 10.78 -2.80
CA PHE A 251 -6.85 10.72 -3.21
C PHE A 251 -6.02 9.83 -2.25
N PRO A 252 -5.36 8.76 -2.76
CA PRO A 252 -4.65 7.81 -1.92
C PRO A 252 -3.42 8.45 -1.25
N THR A 253 -3.32 8.30 0.07
CA THR A 253 -2.16 8.78 0.86
C THR A 253 -0.83 8.22 0.35
N ASP A 254 -0.83 7.04 -0.28
CA ASP A 254 0.38 6.42 -0.85
C ASP A 254 0.93 7.13 -2.08
N LEU A 255 0.14 8.00 -2.74
CA LEU A 255 0.61 8.88 -3.80
C LEU A 255 0.94 10.30 -3.30
N GLN A 256 0.76 10.60 -2.01
CA GLN A 256 1.01 11.92 -1.43
C GLN A 256 2.47 12.35 -1.63
N SER A 257 3.44 11.51 -1.24
CA SER A 257 4.88 11.83 -1.39
C SER A 257 5.34 11.90 -2.86
N PRO A 258 4.96 10.97 -3.77
CA PRO A 258 5.22 11.10 -5.21
C PRO A 258 4.64 12.39 -5.82
N PHE A 259 3.42 12.80 -5.42
CA PHE A 259 2.85 14.08 -5.86
C PHE A 259 3.62 15.26 -5.31
N MET A 260 4.00 15.26 -4.04
CA MET A 260 4.85 16.31 -3.45
C MET A 260 6.15 16.48 -4.24
N ALA A 261 6.76 15.39 -4.71
CA ALA A 261 8.01 15.42 -5.46
C ALA A 261 7.87 16.20 -6.78
N PHE A 262 6.87 15.91 -7.63
CA PHE A 262 6.69 16.68 -8.86
C PHE A 262 6.14 18.08 -8.63
N LEU A 263 5.30 18.26 -7.60
CA LEU A 263 4.78 19.58 -7.23
C LEU A 263 5.89 20.52 -6.72
N ALA A 264 6.97 19.97 -6.17
CA ALA A 264 8.16 20.76 -5.84
C ALA A 264 8.80 21.45 -7.05
N CYS A 265 8.54 20.98 -8.28
CA CYS A 265 8.95 21.59 -9.54
C CYS A 265 7.83 22.37 -10.24
N ALA A 266 6.60 22.40 -9.75
CA ALA A 266 5.44 22.98 -10.44
C ALA A 266 5.52 24.51 -10.57
N LYS A 267 4.76 25.09 -11.51
CA LYS A 267 4.56 26.55 -11.60
C LYS A 267 3.53 26.99 -10.56
N GLY A 268 3.96 27.81 -9.59
CA GLY A 268 3.06 28.36 -8.55
C GLY A 268 3.21 27.64 -7.20
N GLU A 269 2.22 27.82 -6.34
CA GLU A 269 2.18 27.24 -4.99
C GLU A 269 1.08 26.16 -4.92
N SER A 270 1.46 24.98 -4.50
CA SER A 270 0.56 23.84 -4.27
C SER A 270 0.28 23.67 -2.78
N ARG A 271 -0.90 23.14 -2.46
CA ARG A 271 -1.24 22.72 -1.10
C ARG A 271 -1.54 21.24 -1.06
N ILE A 272 -0.93 20.53 -0.14
CA ILE A 272 -1.24 19.11 0.14
C ILE A 272 -1.78 19.02 1.55
N ARG A 273 -2.98 18.47 1.70
CA ARG A 273 -3.60 18.16 2.98
C ARG A 273 -3.60 16.66 3.19
N GLU A 274 -2.96 16.19 4.26
CA GLU A 274 -2.93 14.79 4.66
C GLU A 274 -3.96 14.53 5.77
N GLN A 275 -4.93 13.64 5.49
CA GLN A 275 -6.00 13.35 6.45
C GLN A 275 -5.94 11.92 7.01
N VAL A 276 -5.11 11.06 6.42
CA VAL A 276 -5.02 9.64 6.77
C VAL A 276 -3.98 9.38 7.86
N PHE A 277 -2.78 9.98 7.73
CA PHE A 277 -1.68 9.76 8.67
C PHE A 277 -1.15 11.07 9.26
N GLU A 278 -0.65 11.01 10.51
CA GLU A 278 -0.19 12.19 11.24
C GLU A 278 1.17 12.70 10.75
N ASP A 279 2.12 11.79 10.44
CA ASP A 279 3.53 12.11 10.16
C ASP A 279 3.96 11.78 8.72
N ARG A 280 3.08 12.03 7.73
CA ARG A 280 3.32 11.66 6.33
C ARG A 280 4.25 12.60 5.58
N PHE A 281 4.60 13.77 6.14
CA PHE A 281 5.44 14.77 5.49
C PHE A 281 6.95 14.59 5.70
N GLY A 282 7.42 13.45 6.21
CA GLY A 282 8.85 13.17 6.42
C GLY A 282 9.73 13.39 5.18
N THR A 283 9.20 13.10 3.99
CA THR A 283 9.89 13.29 2.69
C THR A 283 10.22 14.77 2.40
N ALA A 284 9.46 15.72 2.95
CA ALA A 284 9.69 17.16 2.72
C ALA A 284 11.09 17.60 3.15
N ALA A 285 11.64 17.04 4.24
CA ALA A 285 12.98 17.36 4.71
C ALA A 285 14.07 16.96 3.70
N ALA A 286 13.90 15.82 3.04
CA ALA A 286 14.82 15.35 2.01
C ALA A 286 14.67 16.16 0.71
N LEU A 287 13.44 16.51 0.30
CA LEU A 287 13.21 17.38 -0.86
C LEU A 287 13.77 18.79 -0.65
N ARG A 288 13.72 19.35 0.57
CA ARG A 288 14.37 20.65 0.87
C ARG A 288 15.89 20.59 0.66
N LYS A 289 16.56 19.46 0.92
CA LYS A 289 18.00 19.30 0.60
C LYS A 289 18.26 19.32 -0.90
N MET A 290 17.26 18.99 -1.72
CA MET A 290 17.29 19.12 -3.17
C MET A 290 16.90 20.52 -3.66
N GLY A 291 16.70 21.48 -2.75
CA GLY A 291 16.34 22.87 -3.05
C GLY A 291 14.85 23.16 -3.12
N ALA A 292 13.97 22.22 -2.77
CA ALA A 292 12.55 22.47 -2.75
C ALA A 292 12.12 23.46 -1.66
N ASP A 293 11.17 24.34 -1.98
CA ASP A 293 10.53 25.27 -1.03
C ASP A 293 9.22 24.67 -0.52
N ILE A 294 9.30 24.01 0.64
CA ILE A 294 8.18 23.28 1.25
C ILE A 294 8.04 23.71 2.71
N THR A 295 6.85 24.15 3.11
CA THR A 295 6.50 24.44 4.50
C THR A 295 5.41 23.47 4.95
N CYS A 296 5.64 22.76 6.06
CA CYS A 296 4.67 21.85 6.65
C CYS A 296 4.17 22.40 7.98
N LYS A 297 2.84 22.38 8.21
CA LYS A 297 2.23 22.78 9.47
C LYS A 297 1.00 21.90 9.75
N GLY A 298 1.07 21.06 10.77
CA GLY A 298 0.03 20.08 11.07
C GLY A 298 -0.25 19.16 9.88
N LYS A 299 -1.49 19.10 9.46
CA LYS A 299 -1.96 18.26 8.34
C LYS A 299 -1.77 18.89 6.95
N ASP A 300 -1.13 20.05 6.85
CA ASP A 300 -0.97 20.78 5.58
C ASP A 300 0.51 20.98 5.23
N ALA A 301 0.81 20.82 3.94
CA ALA A 301 2.08 21.22 3.34
C ALA A 301 1.82 22.19 2.19
N TRP A 302 2.54 23.33 2.20
CA TRP A 302 2.60 24.30 1.11
C TRP A 302 3.87 24.05 0.34
N VAL A 303 3.77 23.85 -0.96
CA VAL A 303 4.86 23.52 -1.86
C VAL A 303 4.94 24.59 -2.93
N ARG A 304 5.91 25.52 -2.78
CA ARG A 304 6.20 26.50 -3.81
C ARG A 304 7.21 25.91 -4.78
N GLY A 305 6.83 25.83 -6.04
CA GLY A 305 7.64 25.14 -7.04
C GLY A 305 8.93 25.87 -7.37
N VAL A 306 10.04 25.14 -7.25
CA VAL A 306 11.40 25.54 -7.63
C VAL A 306 11.87 24.68 -8.79
N TYR A 307 12.38 25.30 -9.86
CA TYR A 307 12.82 24.56 -11.04
C TYR A 307 14.11 25.13 -11.63
N PRO A 308 15.10 24.29 -11.90
CA PRO A 308 15.16 22.86 -11.54
C PRO A 308 15.50 22.64 -10.06
N LEU A 309 15.17 21.47 -9.53
CA LEU A 309 15.75 21.01 -8.27
C LEU A 309 17.21 20.63 -8.48
N LYS A 310 17.97 20.47 -7.40
CA LYS A 310 19.39 20.11 -7.45
C LYS A 310 19.63 18.70 -6.91
N GLY A 311 20.55 17.99 -7.55
CA GLY A 311 21.03 16.72 -7.05
C GLY A 311 21.63 16.86 -5.64
N ALA A 312 21.32 15.89 -4.76
CA ALA A 312 21.75 15.91 -3.37
C ALA A 312 21.92 14.49 -2.80
N ARG A 313 22.61 14.41 -1.66
CA ARG A 313 22.61 13.19 -0.85
C ARG A 313 21.42 13.24 0.13
N VAL A 314 20.47 12.32 -0.03
CA VAL A 314 19.22 12.27 0.71
C VAL A 314 18.97 10.85 1.25
N LYS A 315 18.07 10.72 2.22
CA LYS A 315 17.77 9.47 2.89
C LYS A 315 16.29 9.10 2.69
N ALA A 316 16.02 7.86 2.28
CA ALA A 316 14.67 7.30 2.25
C ALA A 316 14.23 6.93 3.66
N LEU A 317 13.20 7.60 4.18
CA LEU A 317 12.67 7.32 5.52
C LEU A 317 11.60 6.22 5.49
N ASP A 318 10.88 6.10 4.40
CA ASP A 318 9.82 5.13 4.18
C ASP A 318 9.73 4.74 2.70
N LEU A 319 8.89 3.75 2.41
CA LEU A 319 8.65 3.20 1.08
C LEU A 319 8.29 4.28 0.04
N ARG A 320 7.26 5.07 0.30
CA ARG A 320 6.71 6.04 -0.65
C ARG A 320 7.55 7.30 -0.74
N GLY A 321 8.15 7.70 0.39
CA GLY A 321 9.15 8.77 0.43
C GLY A 321 10.38 8.44 -0.39
N GLY A 322 10.91 7.22 -0.30
CA GLY A 322 12.05 6.78 -1.11
C GLY A 322 11.76 6.82 -2.60
N ALA A 323 10.59 6.31 -3.04
CA ALA A 323 10.17 6.38 -4.44
C ALA A 323 9.96 7.85 -4.91
N ALA A 324 9.41 8.71 -4.05
CA ALA A 324 9.24 10.14 -4.34
C ALA A 324 10.59 10.86 -4.54
N LEU A 325 11.63 10.46 -3.79
CA LEU A 325 12.98 11.00 -4.00
C LEU A 325 13.58 10.59 -5.35
N ALA A 326 13.32 9.35 -5.80
CA ALA A 326 13.69 8.92 -7.15
C ALA A 326 12.94 9.75 -8.22
N VAL A 327 11.64 9.97 -8.03
CA VAL A 327 10.83 10.85 -8.91
C VAL A 327 11.42 12.27 -8.98
N ALA A 328 11.72 12.89 -7.83
CA ALA A 328 12.30 14.23 -7.80
C ALA A 328 13.69 14.29 -8.47
N ALA A 329 14.50 13.25 -8.28
CA ALA A 329 15.84 13.16 -8.84
C ALA A 329 15.86 13.07 -10.37
N LEU A 330 14.85 12.45 -10.99
CA LEU A 330 14.73 12.37 -12.45
C LEU A 330 14.55 13.76 -13.10
N GLY A 331 13.95 14.72 -12.40
CA GLY A 331 13.78 16.11 -12.86
C GLY A 331 14.82 17.09 -12.31
N ALA A 332 15.79 16.63 -11.52
CA ALA A 332 16.80 17.48 -10.88
C ALA A 332 18.06 17.62 -11.74
N GLU A 333 18.77 18.73 -11.60
CA GLU A 333 20.10 18.92 -12.17
C GLU A 333 21.18 18.31 -11.28
N GLY A 334 22.11 17.57 -11.88
CA GLY A 334 23.22 16.93 -11.20
C GLY A 334 22.87 15.52 -10.72
N LYS A 335 23.63 15.00 -9.76
CA LYS A 335 23.51 13.61 -9.28
C LYS A 335 22.86 13.57 -7.90
N THR A 336 21.85 12.72 -7.74
CA THR A 336 21.23 12.43 -6.45
C THR A 336 21.68 11.07 -5.94
N VAL A 337 22.02 10.99 -4.66
CA VAL A 337 22.30 9.74 -3.94
C VAL A 337 21.21 9.53 -2.91
N ILE A 338 20.48 8.43 -3.04
CA ILE A 338 19.42 8.06 -2.08
C ILE A 338 19.96 6.94 -1.20
N GLU A 339 20.00 7.17 0.10
CA GLU A 339 20.41 6.21 1.12
C GLU A 339 19.20 5.50 1.73
N ASP A 340 19.42 4.35 2.39
CA ASP A 340 18.40 3.51 3.05
C ASP A 340 17.30 3.01 2.10
N CYS A 341 17.66 2.66 0.88
CA CYS A 341 16.75 2.21 -0.17
C CYS A 341 16.06 0.86 0.09
N SER A 342 16.40 0.15 1.16
CA SER A 342 15.75 -1.10 1.57
C SER A 342 14.24 -0.96 1.79
N HIS A 343 13.76 0.27 2.06
CA HIS A 343 12.32 0.54 2.13
C HIS A 343 11.64 0.46 0.77
N ILE A 344 12.32 0.88 -0.31
CA ILE A 344 11.73 0.98 -1.65
C ILE A 344 11.40 -0.40 -2.22
N VAL A 345 12.28 -1.38 -2.04
CA VAL A 345 12.10 -2.75 -2.56
C VAL A 345 10.94 -3.53 -1.92
N ARG A 346 10.30 -2.95 -0.92
CA ARG A 346 9.10 -3.53 -0.30
C ARG A 346 7.83 -3.31 -1.14
N GLY A 347 7.81 -2.33 -2.02
CA GLY A 347 6.64 -2.00 -2.84
C GLY A 347 6.96 -1.76 -4.32
N TYR A 348 8.23 -1.81 -4.71
CA TYR A 348 8.67 -1.75 -6.09
C TYR A 348 9.62 -2.92 -6.33
N GLU A 349 9.26 -3.83 -7.25
CA GLU A 349 10.04 -5.05 -7.48
C GLU A 349 11.48 -4.72 -7.89
N ASP A 350 11.65 -3.82 -8.85
CA ASP A 350 12.94 -3.26 -9.24
C ASP A 350 12.76 -1.86 -9.86
N ILE A 351 12.76 -0.85 -9.01
CA ILE A 351 12.59 0.56 -9.43
C ILE A 351 13.69 1.00 -10.39
N CYS A 352 14.91 0.47 -10.27
CA CYS A 352 16.01 0.82 -11.16
C CYS A 352 15.79 0.24 -12.56
N ARG A 353 15.41 -1.03 -12.66
CA ARG A 353 15.06 -1.67 -13.91
C ARG A 353 13.93 -0.91 -14.62
N ASP A 354 12.88 -0.61 -13.88
CA ASP A 354 11.66 -0.01 -14.44
C ASP A 354 11.91 1.44 -14.91
N ILE A 355 12.58 2.26 -14.09
CA ILE A 355 12.92 3.64 -14.48
C ILE A 355 13.89 3.66 -15.68
N ASN A 356 14.88 2.75 -15.74
CA ASN A 356 15.78 2.67 -16.89
C ASN A 356 15.04 2.21 -18.15
N ALA A 357 14.09 1.29 -18.04
CA ALA A 357 13.23 0.87 -19.16
C ALA A 357 12.34 2.02 -19.67
N LEU A 358 11.99 2.98 -18.82
CA LEU A 358 11.25 4.19 -19.17
C LEU A 358 12.16 5.32 -19.70
N GLY A 359 13.49 5.11 -19.80
CA GLY A 359 14.46 6.08 -20.34
C GLY A 359 15.12 6.97 -19.29
N GLY A 360 14.86 6.77 -18.00
CA GLY A 360 15.59 7.39 -16.90
C GLY A 360 16.99 6.79 -16.73
N LYS A 361 17.77 7.36 -15.81
CA LYS A 361 19.12 6.87 -15.48
C LYS A 361 19.24 6.71 -13.97
N ILE A 362 19.11 5.49 -13.50
CA ILE A 362 19.20 5.13 -12.08
C ILE A 362 19.96 3.81 -11.94
N SER A 363 20.74 3.66 -10.89
CA SER A 363 21.43 2.39 -10.60
C SER A 363 21.53 2.14 -9.10
N TRP A 364 21.54 0.86 -8.73
CA TRP A 364 21.95 0.45 -7.40
C TRP A 364 23.45 0.67 -7.24
N MET A 365 23.88 1.14 -6.07
CA MET A 365 25.31 1.20 -5.74
C MET A 365 25.69 -0.06 -4.97
N GLU A 366 26.75 -0.72 -5.42
CA GLU A 366 27.47 -1.66 -4.61
C GLU A 366 28.28 -0.91 -3.55
N SER A 367 27.83 -0.84 -2.35
CA SER A 367 28.65 -0.53 -1.18
C SER A 367 28.01 -1.11 0.06
N ASP A 368 28.73 -1.99 0.71
CA ASP A 368 28.58 -2.38 2.11
C ASP A 368 27.13 -2.63 2.59
N LYS A 369 26.53 -3.74 2.18
CA LYS A 369 25.35 -4.39 2.81
C LYS A 369 24.14 -3.49 3.16
N ILE A 370 24.10 -2.24 2.72
CA ILE A 370 23.01 -1.29 2.96
C ILE A 370 22.67 -0.63 1.63
N GLY A 371 21.48 -0.96 1.06
CA GLY A 371 21.05 -0.52 -0.26
C GLY A 371 21.11 1.01 -0.45
N ARG A 372 21.85 1.45 -1.47
CA ARG A 372 21.90 2.85 -1.95
C ARG A 372 21.56 2.88 -3.43
N ALA A 373 20.78 3.85 -3.87
CA ALA A 373 20.49 4.09 -5.28
C ALA A 373 21.04 5.47 -5.72
N HIS A 374 21.50 5.55 -6.98
CA HIS A 374 21.80 6.79 -7.67
C HIS A 374 20.74 7.08 -8.73
N VAL A 375 20.33 8.31 -8.83
CA VAL A 375 19.45 8.84 -9.89
C VAL A 375 20.11 10.05 -10.54
#